data_ab65df54a9c5ad70fb213dd8783f5ff3
#
_entry.id   ab65df54a9c5ad70fb213dd8783f5ff3
#
_cell.length_a   1.000
_cell.length_b   1.000
_cell.length_c   1.000
_cell.angle_alpha   90.00
_cell.angle_beta   90.00
_cell.angle_gamma   90.00
#
_symmetry.space_group_name_H-M   'P 1'
#
loop_
_entity.id
_entity.type
_entity.pdbx_description
1 polymer ?
#
loop_
_entity_poly.entity_id
_entity_poly.type
_entity_poly.pdbx_seq_one_letter_code
_entity_poly.pdbx_strand_id
1 'polypeptide(L)'
;MKYIYNLTYHIEEEVYPLWQEWIASRLEPLLRQSKCSAAKLLQIHTDALGSKAFGVQYEAEKEEYIVHFQEVVEAPHRKELFLQFGEKVLIFGTLLTVEKEWKR
;
A
#
# COMPACT_ATOMS: atom_id res chain seq x y z
N MET A 1 -10.63 -17.07 7.13
CA MET A 1 -10.03 -16.71 5.84
C MET A 1 -9.23 -15.43 6.04
N LYS A 2 -8.09 -15.35 5.39
CA LYS A 2 -7.23 -14.17 5.48
C LYS A 2 -7.40 -13.32 4.23
N TYR A 3 -7.55 -12.03 4.44
CA TYR A 3 -7.64 -11.04 3.36
C TYR A 3 -6.37 -10.22 3.34
N ILE A 4 -5.90 -9.90 2.14
CA ILE A 4 -4.74 -9.03 1.95
C ILE A 4 -5.17 -7.91 1.02
N TYR A 5 -5.01 -6.67 1.46
CA TYR A 5 -5.24 -5.51 0.61
C TYR A 5 -3.90 -4.93 0.23
N ASN A 6 -3.61 -4.94 -1.06
CA ASN A 6 -2.32 -4.51 -1.58
C ASN A 6 -2.46 -3.16 -2.28
N LEU A 7 -1.72 -2.16 -1.79
CA LEU A 7 -1.60 -0.87 -2.47
C LEU A 7 -0.29 -0.87 -3.23
N THR A 8 -0.38 -0.80 -4.56
CA THR A 8 0.80 -0.74 -5.43
C THR A 8 1.07 0.70 -5.81
N TYR A 9 2.32 1.13 -5.62
CA TYR A 9 2.77 2.47 -5.95
C TYR A 9 3.76 2.40 -7.11
N HIS A 10 3.55 3.26 -8.11
CA HIS A 10 4.50 3.46 -9.20
C HIS A 10 5.06 4.87 -9.03
N ILE A 11 6.35 4.98 -8.76
CA ILE A 11 7.00 6.22 -8.36
C ILE A 11 8.02 6.63 -9.40
N GLU A 12 7.90 7.85 -9.95
CA GLU A 12 8.93 8.39 -10.83
C GLU A 12 10.24 8.54 -10.06
N GLU A 13 11.36 8.21 -10.70
CA GLU A 13 12.67 8.21 -10.03
C GLU A 13 13.03 9.56 -9.42
N GLU A 14 12.64 10.66 -10.04
CA GLU A 14 12.96 11.99 -9.51
C GLU A 14 12.38 12.27 -8.14
N VAL A 15 11.23 11.65 -7.79
CA VAL A 15 10.59 11.84 -6.49
C VAL A 15 10.77 10.64 -5.56
N TYR A 16 11.45 9.59 -6.02
CA TYR A 16 11.61 8.36 -5.24
C TYR A 16 12.25 8.59 -3.87
N PRO A 17 13.37 9.34 -3.74
CA PRO A 17 13.95 9.56 -2.41
C PRO A 17 12.99 10.24 -1.43
N LEU A 18 12.22 11.22 -1.90
CA LEU A 18 11.22 11.90 -1.07
C LEU A 18 10.07 10.97 -0.71
N TRP A 19 9.58 10.18 -1.67
CA TRP A 19 8.52 9.23 -1.42
C TRP A 19 8.95 8.17 -0.42
N GLN A 20 10.17 7.68 -0.52
CA GLN A 20 10.70 6.66 0.37
C GLN A 20 10.67 7.12 1.83
N GLU A 21 11.09 8.33 2.10
CA GLU A 21 11.02 8.91 3.44
C GLU A 21 9.59 9.13 3.88
N TRP A 22 8.77 9.65 2.98
CA TRP A 22 7.37 9.97 3.27
C TRP A 22 6.57 8.73 3.64
N ILE A 23 6.69 7.66 2.83
CA ILE A 23 5.93 6.44 3.09
C ILE A 23 6.41 5.74 4.38
N ALA A 24 7.71 5.75 4.64
CA ALA A 24 8.26 5.14 5.85
C ALA A 24 7.67 5.77 7.12
N SER A 25 7.43 7.08 7.11
CA SER A 25 6.84 7.78 8.25
C SER A 25 5.33 7.55 8.38
N ARG A 26 4.68 7.01 7.34
CA ARG A 26 3.21 6.88 7.28
C ARG A 26 2.70 5.48 7.58
N LEU A 27 3.51 4.46 7.37
CA LEU A 27 3.01 3.07 7.43
C LEU A 27 2.49 2.70 8.82
N GLU A 28 3.20 3.05 9.87
CA GLU A 28 2.76 2.73 11.23
C GLU A 28 1.48 3.48 11.61
N PRO A 29 1.38 4.82 11.41
CA PRO A 29 0.12 5.51 11.67
C PRO A 29 -1.06 4.97 10.85
N LEU A 30 -0.85 4.65 9.58
CA LEU A 30 -1.92 4.10 8.74
C LEU A 30 -2.39 2.75 9.27
N LEU A 31 -1.46 1.89 9.67
CA LEU A 31 -1.80 0.60 10.27
C LEU A 31 -2.59 0.78 11.56
N ARG A 32 -2.18 1.69 12.42
CA ARG A 32 -2.88 1.96 13.69
C ARG A 32 -4.29 2.48 13.51
N GLN A 33 -4.53 3.26 12.47
CA GLN A 33 -5.87 3.78 12.16
C GLN A 33 -6.77 2.69 11.58
N SER A 34 -6.19 1.62 11.08
CA SER A 34 -6.91 0.53 10.43
C SER A 34 -7.34 -0.53 11.44
N LYS A 35 -8.13 -1.50 10.97
CA LYS A 35 -8.46 -2.70 11.71
C LYS A 35 -7.64 -3.90 11.24
N CYS A 36 -6.62 -3.64 10.42
CA CYS A 36 -5.72 -4.66 9.92
C CYS A 36 -4.75 -5.09 10.99
N SER A 37 -4.29 -6.33 10.93
CA SER A 37 -3.41 -6.92 11.93
C SER A 37 -1.93 -6.73 11.63
N ALA A 38 -1.58 -6.50 10.37
CA ALA A 38 -0.18 -6.38 9.95
C ALA A 38 -0.08 -5.63 8.64
N ALA A 39 1.09 -5.08 8.39
CA ALA A 39 1.43 -4.46 7.12
C ALA A 39 2.88 -4.74 6.78
N LYS A 40 3.20 -4.81 5.50
CA LYS A 40 4.58 -4.94 5.05
C LYS A 40 4.78 -4.15 3.77
N LEU A 41 5.97 -3.60 3.63
CA LEU A 41 6.41 -2.86 2.44
C LEU A 41 7.29 -3.78 1.62
N LEU A 42 6.96 -3.94 0.35
CA LEU A 42 7.64 -4.84 -0.57
C LEU A 42 8.10 -4.05 -1.79
N GLN A 43 9.32 -4.27 -2.21
CA GLN A 43 9.77 -3.72 -3.49
C GLN A 43 9.37 -4.68 -4.60
N ILE A 44 8.78 -4.11 -5.66
CA ILE A 44 8.45 -4.87 -6.85
C ILE A 44 9.57 -4.57 -7.86
N HIS A 45 10.31 -5.62 -8.23
CA HIS A 45 11.38 -5.46 -9.21
C HIS A 45 10.79 -5.40 -10.61
N THR A 46 11.13 -4.35 -11.34
CA THR A 46 10.60 -4.11 -12.67
C THR A 46 11.72 -3.67 -13.60
N ASP A 47 11.59 -3.98 -14.88
CA ASP A 47 12.52 -3.53 -15.91
C ASP A 47 12.17 -2.15 -16.46
N ALA A 48 11.10 -1.53 -15.96
CA ALA A 48 10.68 -0.21 -16.41
C ALA A 48 11.75 0.82 -16.06
N LEU A 49 12.17 1.62 -17.05
CA LEU A 49 13.11 2.70 -16.84
C LEU A 49 12.39 3.94 -16.32
N GLY A 50 13.05 4.69 -15.44
CA GLY A 50 12.54 5.96 -14.95
C GLY A 50 11.52 5.86 -13.83
N SER A 51 11.23 4.65 -13.34
CA SER A 51 10.27 4.47 -12.24
C SER A 51 10.66 3.34 -11.33
N LYS A 52 10.11 3.38 -10.12
CA LYS A 52 10.22 2.33 -9.11
C LYS A 52 8.81 1.85 -8.76
N ALA A 53 8.69 0.60 -8.34
CA ALA A 53 7.41 0.04 -7.93
C ALA A 53 7.52 -0.61 -6.56
N PHE A 54 6.53 -0.35 -5.71
CA PHE A 54 6.44 -0.92 -4.37
C PHE A 54 5.01 -1.34 -4.09
N GLY A 55 4.87 -2.34 -3.24
CA GLY A 55 3.57 -2.76 -2.72
C GLY A 55 3.56 -2.64 -1.21
N VAL A 56 2.44 -2.19 -0.66
CA VAL A 56 2.20 -2.25 0.78
C VAL A 56 1.01 -3.18 0.98
N GLN A 57 1.22 -4.27 1.70
CA GLN A 57 0.20 -5.27 1.93
C GLN A 57 -0.31 -5.17 3.36
N TYR A 58 -1.63 -5.02 3.49
CA TYR A 58 -2.31 -4.99 4.78
C TYR A 58 -3.08 -6.30 4.94
N GLU A 59 -2.89 -6.97 6.09
CA GLU A 59 -3.58 -8.23 6.38
C GLU A 59 -4.76 -7.99 7.29
N ALA A 60 -5.89 -8.65 7.02
CA ALA A 60 -7.07 -8.58 7.84
C ALA A 60 -7.79 -9.94 7.87
N GLU A 61 -8.45 -10.22 8.98
CA GLU A 61 -9.19 -11.48 9.16
C GLU A 61 -10.60 -11.41 8.61
N LYS A 62 -11.12 -10.20 8.37
CA LYS A 62 -12.48 -9.98 7.90
C LYS A 62 -12.48 -9.00 6.73
N GLU A 63 -13.33 -9.28 5.74
CA GLU A 63 -13.49 -8.40 4.60
C GLU A 63 -13.95 -6.99 5.01
N GLU A 64 -14.82 -6.91 6.01
CA GLU A 64 -15.31 -5.62 6.50
C GLU A 64 -14.18 -4.71 7.01
N TYR A 65 -13.07 -5.30 7.47
CA TYR A 65 -11.91 -4.53 7.91
C TYR A 65 -11.20 -3.89 6.72
N ILE A 66 -11.23 -4.55 5.55
CA ILE A 66 -10.69 -3.97 4.32
C ILE A 66 -11.60 -2.83 3.83
N VAL A 67 -12.92 -3.02 3.88
CA VAL A 67 -13.86 -1.94 3.53
C VAL A 67 -13.64 -0.72 4.41
N HIS A 68 -13.49 -0.95 5.72
CA HIS A 68 -13.17 0.13 6.67
C HIS A 68 -11.86 0.83 6.29
N PHE A 69 -10.83 0.05 5.94
CA PHE A 69 -9.54 0.60 5.51
C PHE A 69 -9.71 1.51 4.29
N GLN A 70 -10.45 1.05 3.28
CA GLN A 70 -10.66 1.82 2.06
C GLN A 70 -11.35 3.16 2.34
N GLU A 71 -12.36 3.15 3.20
CA GLU A 71 -13.15 4.34 3.48
C GLU A 71 -12.46 5.32 4.43
N VAL A 72 -11.84 4.80 5.48
CA VAL A 72 -11.33 5.62 6.59
C VAL A 72 -9.84 5.93 6.43
N VAL A 73 -9.06 4.98 5.93
CA VAL A 73 -7.60 5.10 5.89
C VAL A 73 -7.10 5.43 4.48
N GLU A 74 -7.54 4.67 3.49
CA GLU A 74 -7.03 4.82 2.12
C GLU A 74 -7.47 6.13 1.46
N ALA A 75 -8.72 6.52 1.58
CA ALA A 75 -9.22 7.71 0.89
C ALA A 75 -8.46 8.97 1.30
N PRO A 76 -8.26 9.26 2.62
CA PRO A 76 -7.42 10.38 3.02
C PRO A 76 -5.96 10.22 2.60
N HIS A 77 -5.43 9.01 2.65
CA HIS A 77 -4.05 8.73 2.26
C HIS A 77 -3.81 9.05 0.78
N ARG A 78 -4.73 8.64 -0.10
CA ARG A 78 -4.63 8.94 -1.53
C ARG A 78 -4.63 10.45 -1.77
N LYS A 79 -5.45 11.18 -1.05
CA LYS A 79 -5.53 12.63 -1.16
C LYS A 79 -4.22 13.29 -0.76
N GLU A 80 -3.64 12.86 0.37
CA GLU A 80 -2.36 13.39 0.83
C GLU A 80 -1.23 13.06 -0.13
N LEU A 81 -1.23 11.84 -0.67
CA LEU A 81 -0.26 11.40 -1.66
C LEU A 81 -0.31 12.30 -2.89
N PHE A 82 -1.51 12.57 -3.39
CA PHE A 82 -1.68 13.43 -4.56
C PHE A 82 -1.24 14.88 -4.27
N LEU A 83 -1.57 15.40 -3.10
CA LEU A 83 -1.15 16.75 -2.71
C LEU A 83 0.36 16.87 -2.63
N GLN A 84 1.04 15.80 -2.21
CA GLN A 84 2.49 15.81 -2.04
C GLN A 84 3.25 15.58 -3.36
N PHE A 85 2.76 14.66 -4.18
CA PHE A 85 3.52 14.19 -5.35
C PHE A 85 2.80 14.37 -6.69
N GLY A 86 1.51 14.70 -6.66
CA GLY A 86 0.73 14.85 -7.90
C GLY A 86 0.66 13.54 -8.66
N GLU A 87 0.85 13.62 -9.97
CA GLU A 87 0.80 12.45 -10.87
C GLU A 87 2.12 11.68 -10.93
N LYS A 88 3.14 12.12 -10.19
CA LYS A 88 4.45 11.45 -10.20
C LYS A 88 4.46 10.17 -9.38
N VAL A 89 3.43 9.94 -8.59
CA VAL A 89 3.20 8.67 -7.89
C VAL A 89 1.79 8.21 -8.20
N LEU A 90 1.69 7.03 -8.81
CA LEU A 90 0.40 6.38 -9.09
C LEU A 90 0.17 5.30 -8.05
N ILE A 91 -1.09 5.12 -7.65
CA ILE A 91 -1.46 4.15 -6.61
C ILE A 91 -2.65 3.31 -7.08
N PHE A 92 -2.56 2.00 -6.87
CA PHE A 92 -3.60 1.04 -7.24
C PHE A 92 -3.88 0.10 -6.07
N GLY A 93 -5.14 -0.18 -5.81
CA GLY A 93 -5.54 -1.12 -4.76
C GLY A 93 -6.01 -2.43 -5.34
N THR A 94 -5.61 -3.54 -4.71
CA THR A 94 -6.02 -4.89 -5.10
C THR A 94 -6.37 -5.70 -3.87
N LEU A 95 -7.58 -6.25 -3.85
CA LEU A 95 -7.99 -7.15 -2.77
C LEU A 95 -7.63 -8.58 -3.15
N LEU A 96 -6.95 -9.25 -2.24
CA LEU A 96 -6.53 -10.63 -2.40
C LEU A 96 -7.07 -11.44 -1.24
N THR A 97 -7.46 -12.69 -1.51
CA THR A 97 -7.83 -13.63 -0.47
C THR A 97 -6.88 -14.80 -0.50
N VAL A 98 -6.50 -15.28 0.69
CA VAL A 98 -5.67 -16.48 0.77
C VAL A 98 -6.60 -17.69 0.66
N GLU A 99 -6.57 -18.36 -0.50
CA GLU A 99 -7.42 -19.52 -0.75
C GLU A 99 -6.83 -20.78 -0.17
N LYS A 100 -5.55 -21.00 -0.35
CA LYS A 100 -4.83 -22.16 0.17
C LYS A 100 -3.38 -21.76 0.44
N GLU A 101 -2.81 -22.39 1.45
CA GLU A 101 -1.39 -22.22 1.75
C GLU A 101 -0.72 -23.60 1.77
N TRP A 102 0.49 -23.64 1.25
CA TRP A 102 1.35 -24.82 1.32
C TRP A 102 2.63 -24.41 2.03
N LYS A 103 3.07 -25.26 2.94
CA LYS A 103 4.34 -25.06 3.64
C LYS A 103 5.20 -26.30 3.42
N ARG A 104 6.51 -26.07 3.37
CA ARG A 104 7.47 -27.15 3.20
C ARG A 104 7.77 -27.82 4.53
#